data_dcd6c7b3fc108d32c12ee128b3436924
#
_entry.id   dcd6c7b3fc108d32c12ee128b3436924
#
_cell.length_a   1.000
_cell.length_b   1.000
_cell.length_c   1.000
_cell.angle_alpha   90.00
_cell.angle_beta   90.00
_cell.angle_gamma   90.00
#
_symmetry.space_group_name_H-M   'P 1'
#
loop_
_entity.id
_entity.type
_entity.pdbx_description
1 polymer ?
#
loop_
_entity_poly.entity_id
_entity_poly.type
_entity_poly.pdbx_seq_one_letter_code
_entity_poly.pdbx_strand_id
1 'polypeptide(L)'
;MIKNKLIILSSITITVIVAATVFANLRAPQSQKENTLFFPELAKQIESVSYISIKGFSDSINLTRKNNVWGIDEFDGYPALADKIKSTVLGAADLKINAPKTTLPRLYHRLGVEGPDVENTDSLLLTLYDSNKTKIIEVIIGKPRPVSYTHLTLPTIYSV
;
A
#
# COMPACT_ATOMS: atom_id res chain seq x y z
N MET A 1 15.63 60.50 -15.91
CA MET A 1 16.46 59.51 -15.17
C MET A 1 15.71 58.53 -14.31
N ILE A 2 14.61 58.95 -13.63
CA ILE A 2 13.80 58.10 -12.70
C ILE A 2 13.03 57.01 -13.42
N LYS A 3 12.42 57.29 -14.60
CA LYS A 3 11.61 56.32 -15.37
C LYS A 3 12.38 55.07 -15.77
N ASN A 4 13.65 55.20 -16.17
CA ASN A 4 14.45 54.05 -16.59
C ASN A 4 14.81 53.15 -15.38
N LYS A 5 15.01 53.75 -14.21
CA LYS A 5 15.28 52.96 -12.98
C LYS A 5 14.04 52.18 -12.54
N LEU A 6 12.83 52.74 -12.69
CA LEU A 6 11.58 52.04 -12.39
C LEU A 6 11.33 50.89 -13.35
N ILE A 7 11.60 51.04 -14.64
CA ILE A 7 11.47 49.99 -15.65
C ILE A 7 12.43 48.80 -15.33
N ILE A 8 13.68 49.12 -14.99
CA ILE A 8 14.68 48.10 -14.64
C ILE A 8 14.23 47.35 -13.37
N LEU A 9 13.78 48.06 -12.34
CA LEU A 9 13.33 47.46 -11.10
C LEU A 9 12.12 46.56 -11.33
N SER A 10 11.13 47.02 -12.12
CA SER A 10 9.95 46.22 -12.47
C SER A 10 10.33 44.95 -13.28
N SER A 11 11.26 45.03 -14.19
CA SER A 11 11.75 43.87 -14.96
C SER A 11 12.43 42.84 -14.04
N ILE A 12 13.28 43.29 -13.12
CA ILE A 12 13.94 42.38 -12.17
C ILE A 12 12.88 41.68 -11.28
N THR A 13 11.89 42.44 -10.78
CA THR A 13 10.83 41.86 -9.92
C THR A 13 10.05 40.79 -10.66
N ILE A 14 9.65 41.04 -11.91
CA ILE A 14 8.91 40.09 -12.74
C ILE A 14 9.77 38.82 -12.96
N THR A 15 11.05 38.98 -13.29
CA THR A 15 11.96 37.86 -13.49
C THR A 15 12.10 36.99 -12.23
N VAL A 16 12.21 37.62 -11.07
CA VAL A 16 12.30 36.89 -9.78
C VAL A 16 11.00 36.15 -9.49
N ILE A 17 9.83 36.75 -9.74
CA ILE A 17 8.55 36.08 -9.50
C ILE A 17 8.40 34.87 -10.44
N VAL A 18 8.73 35.01 -11.72
CA VAL A 18 8.69 33.91 -12.69
C VAL A 18 9.64 32.80 -12.27
N ALA A 19 10.86 33.13 -11.90
CA ALA A 19 11.84 32.13 -11.44
C ALA A 19 11.36 31.41 -10.17
N ALA A 20 10.78 32.15 -9.21
CA ALA A 20 10.24 31.57 -7.99
C ALA A 20 9.05 30.64 -8.25
N THR A 21 8.13 30.99 -9.14
CA THR A 21 6.98 30.15 -9.50
C THR A 21 7.41 28.88 -10.22
N VAL A 22 8.36 28.98 -11.17
CA VAL A 22 8.92 27.81 -11.85
C VAL A 22 9.60 26.88 -10.86
N PHE A 23 10.41 27.42 -9.96
CA PHE A 23 11.11 26.65 -8.94
C PHE A 23 10.17 26.00 -7.92
N ALA A 24 9.11 26.70 -7.53
CA ALA A 24 8.06 26.15 -6.65
C ALA A 24 7.33 24.99 -7.33
N ASN A 25 6.98 25.10 -8.60
CA ASN A 25 6.34 24.03 -9.36
C ASN A 25 7.26 22.81 -9.57
N LEU A 26 8.56 23.01 -9.79
CA LEU A 26 9.54 21.93 -9.92
C LEU A 26 9.77 21.20 -8.59
N ARG A 27 9.60 21.89 -7.46
CA ARG A 27 9.75 21.33 -6.11
C ARG A 27 8.42 20.93 -5.47
N ALA A 28 7.29 21.26 -6.09
CA ALA A 28 6.01 20.82 -5.58
C ALA A 28 6.03 19.29 -5.45
N PRO A 29 5.82 18.72 -4.25
CA PRO A 29 5.70 17.29 -4.12
C PRO A 29 4.55 16.85 -5.02
N GLN A 30 4.81 15.87 -5.90
CA GLN A 30 3.77 15.28 -6.74
C GLN A 30 2.82 14.47 -5.85
N SER A 31 2.06 15.15 -5.01
CA SER A 31 1.05 14.55 -4.14
C SER A 31 -0.25 14.18 -4.87
N GLN A 32 -0.25 14.14 -6.19
CA GLN A 32 -1.44 13.90 -6.99
C GLN A 32 -1.49 12.53 -7.66
N LYS A 33 -1.17 11.46 -6.91
CA LYS A 33 -1.73 10.15 -7.22
C LYS A 33 -2.59 9.64 -6.06
N GLU A 34 -3.30 10.54 -5.39
CA GLU A 34 -4.30 10.19 -4.41
C GLU A 34 -5.40 9.39 -5.10
N ASN A 35 -5.64 8.19 -4.57
CA ASN A 35 -6.66 7.23 -4.99
C ASN A 35 -6.39 6.32 -6.20
N THR A 36 -5.19 6.23 -6.75
CA THR A 36 -4.89 5.18 -7.72
C THR A 36 -4.78 3.84 -7.00
N LEU A 37 -5.55 2.84 -7.44
CA LEU A 37 -5.45 1.48 -6.92
C LEU A 37 -4.05 0.93 -7.17
N PHE A 38 -3.50 0.22 -6.19
CA PHE A 38 -2.21 -0.41 -6.33
C PHE A 38 -2.27 -1.61 -7.29
N PHE A 39 -3.38 -2.35 -7.26
CA PHE A 39 -3.65 -3.50 -8.12
C PHE A 39 -4.97 -3.35 -8.89
N PRO A 40 -5.03 -2.52 -9.95
CA PRO A 40 -6.28 -2.31 -10.69
C PRO A 40 -6.80 -3.58 -11.38
N GLU A 41 -5.92 -4.49 -11.77
CA GLU A 41 -6.31 -5.75 -12.40
C GLU A 41 -6.93 -6.74 -11.39
N LEU A 42 -6.49 -6.74 -10.13
CA LEU A 42 -7.07 -7.58 -9.09
C LEU A 42 -8.56 -7.26 -8.89
N ALA A 43 -8.92 -5.98 -8.91
CA ALA A 43 -10.31 -5.55 -8.75
C ALA A 43 -11.26 -6.18 -9.81
N LYS A 44 -10.73 -6.47 -11.01
CA LYS A 44 -11.48 -7.11 -12.10
C LYS A 44 -11.53 -8.64 -11.99
N GLN A 45 -10.58 -9.22 -11.25
CA GLN A 45 -10.34 -10.67 -11.22
C GLN A 45 -10.51 -11.28 -9.82
N ILE A 46 -11.19 -10.60 -8.90
CA ILE A 46 -11.35 -11.06 -7.50
C ILE A 46 -11.95 -12.46 -7.44
N GLU A 47 -12.93 -12.75 -8.29
CA GLU A 47 -13.61 -14.05 -8.32
C GLU A 47 -12.74 -15.20 -8.85
N SER A 48 -11.72 -14.90 -9.66
CA SER A 48 -10.80 -15.90 -10.20
C SER A 48 -9.77 -16.38 -9.17
N VAL A 49 -9.60 -15.66 -8.06
CA VAL A 49 -8.68 -16.05 -6.99
C VAL A 49 -9.07 -17.42 -6.44
N SER A 50 -8.17 -18.39 -6.58
CA SER A 50 -8.42 -19.78 -6.18
C SER A 50 -7.35 -20.34 -5.25
N TYR A 51 -6.20 -19.66 -5.16
CA TYR A 51 -5.12 -20.04 -4.27
C TYR A 51 -4.49 -18.78 -3.66
N ILE A 52 -4.20 -18.83 -2.36
CA ILE A 52 -3.59 -17.75 -1.59
C ILE A 52 -2.40 -18.32 -0.83
N SER A 53 -1.25 -17.69 -0.96
CA SER A 53 -0.06 -18.01 -0.18
C SER A 53 0.32 -16.82 0.68
N ILE A 54 0.49 -17.05 1.97
CA ILE A 54 0.96 -16.07 2.96
C ILE A 54 2.25 -16.64 3.55
N LYS A 55 3.38 -16.02 3.26
CA LYS A 55 4.69 -16.46 3.72
C LYS A 55 5.30 -15.42 4.66
N GLY A 56 5.57 -15.80 5.89
CA GLY A 56 6.41 -15.08 6.85
C GLY A 56 7.82 -15.67 6.88
N PHE A 57 8.65 -15.21 7.83
CA PHE A 57 10.00 -15.73 8.01
C PHE A 57 10.01 -17.21 8.44
N SER A 58 9.23 -17.54 9.47
CA SER A 58 9.20 -18.91 10.04
C SER A 58 8.03 -19.75 9.56
N ASP A 59 6.95 -19.11 9.13
CA ASP A 59 5.68 -19.78 8.87
C ASP A 59 5.16 -19.45 7.46
N SER A 60 4.47 -20.41 6.89
CA SER A 60 3.73 -20.22 5.64
C SER A 60 2.35 -20.84 5.77
N ILE A 61 1.36 -20.16 5.24
CA ILE A 61 -0.03 -20.64 5.18
C ILE A 61 -0.48 -20.59 3.73
N ASN A 62 -0.95 -21.73 3.25
CA ASN A 62 -1.48 -21.88 1.92
C ASN A 62 -2.97 -22.22 1.98
N LEU A 63 -3.76 -21.48 1.23
CA LEU A 63 -5.21 -21.61 1.19
C LEU A 63 -5.63 -21.96 -0.23
N THR A 64 -6.36 -23.06 -0.37
CA THR A 64 -6.89 -23.51 -1.67
C THR A 64 -8.40 -23.51 -1.64
N ARG A 65 -9.02 -23.01 -2.72
CA ARG A 65 -10.46 -23.04 -2.91
C ARG A 65 -10.85 -24.28 -3.72
N LYS A 66 -11.59 -25.21 -3.10
CA LYS A 66 -12.16 -26.40 -3.74
C LYS A 66 -13.67 -26.40 -3.56
N ASN A 67 -14.43 -26.58 -4.62
CA ASN A 67 -15.91 -26.59 -4.58
C ASN A 67 -16.52 -25.39 -3.81
N ASN A 68 -15.96 -24.22 -4.02
CA ASN A 68 -16.33 -22.96 -3.37
C ASN A 68 -16.09 -22.91 -1.85
N VAL A 69 -15.36 -23.86 -1.28
CA VAL A 69 -14.93 -23.90 0.12
C VAL A 69 -13.43 -23.66 0.18
N TRP A 70 -13.02 -22.78 1.05
CA TRP A 70 -11.60 -22.52 1.32
C TRP A 70 -11.07 -23.47 2.37
N GLY A 71 -9.97 -24.13 2.08
CA GLY A 71 -9.26 -25.03 3.00
C GLY A 71 -7.83 -24.57 3.22
N ILE A 72 -7.27 -24.90 4.37
CA ILE A 72 -5.88 -24.66 4.75
C ILE A 72 -5.10 -25.91 4.37
N ASP A 73 -4.14 -25.79 3.44
CA ASP A 73 -3.43 -26.95 2.91
C ASP A 73 -2.54 -27.64 3.96
N GLU A 74 -1.93 -26.89 4.88
CA GLU A 74 -1.10 -27.41 5.96
C GLU A 74 -1.89 -28.22 7.01
N PHE A 75 -3.22 -28.11 7.01
CA PHE A 75 -4.13 -28.82 7.91
C PHE A 75 -5.11 -29.71 7.16
N ASP A 76 -4.64 -30.44 6.15
CA ASP A 76 -5.42 -31.42 5.36
C ASP A 76 -6.73 -30.83 4.78
N GLY A 77 -6.70 -29.56 4.42
CA GLY A 77 -7.87 -28.86 3.86
C GLY A 77 -8.90 -28.43 4.90
N TYR A 78 -8.48 -28.26 6.17
CA TYR A 78 -9.38 -27.75 7.21
C TYR A 78 -10.09 -26.48 6.77
N PRO A 79 -11.41 -26.36 6.93
CA PRO A 79 -12.17 -25.21 6.44
C PRO A 79 -11.69 -23.91 7.05
N ALA A 80 -11.32 -22.96 6.18
CA ALA A 80 -10.95 -21.62 6.59
C ALA A 80 -12.18 -20.70 6.61
N LEU A 81 -12.12 -19.64 7.42
CA LEU A 81 -13.20 -18.66 7.53
C LEU A 81 -13.31 -17.84 6.24
N ALA A 82 -14.31 -18.15 5.43
CA ALA A 82 -14.54 -17.52 4.12
C ALA A 82 -14.61 -15.98 4.20
N ASP A 83 -15.24 -15.43 5.25
CA ASP A 83 -15.35 -13.98 5.44
C ASP A 83 -14.00 -13.30 5.66
N LYS A 84 -13.07 -13.97 6.37
CA LYS A 84 -11.72 -13.47 6.56
C LYS A 84 -10.93 -13.44 5.26
N ILE A 85 -11.04 -14.52 4.49
CA ILE A 85 -10.40 -14.63 3.17
C ILE A 85 -10.95 -13.56 2.23
N LYS A 86 -12.28 -13.45 2.16
CA LYS A 86 -12.95 -12.43 1.34
C LYS A 86 -12.49 -11.02 1.74
N SER A 87 -12.44 -10.70 3.03
CA SER A 87 -11.98 -9.40 3.50
C SER A 87 -10.51 -9.13 3.16
N THR A 88 -9.66 -10.15 3.20
CA THR A 88 -8.23 -10.03 2.81
C THR A 88 -8.08 -9.75 1.32
N VAL A 89 -8.77 -10.48 0.47
CA VAL A 89 -8.73 -10.31 -1.00
C VAL A 89 -9.29 -8.94 -1.39
N LEU A 90 -10.44 -8.54 -0.81
CA LEU A 90 -11.03 -7.22 -1.04
C LEU A 90 -10.11 -6.11 -0.54
N GLY A 91 -9.52 -6.27 0.65
CA GLY A 91 -8.55 -5.31 1.19
C GLY A 91 -7.33 -5.16 0.28
N ALA A 92 -6.83 -6.25 -0.30
CA ALA A 92 -5.74 -6.19 -1.28
C ALA A 92 -6.15 -5.46 -2.57
N ALA A 93 -7.40 -5.67 -3.04
CA ALA A 93 -7.93 -4.99 -4.23
C ALA A 93 -8.14 -3.48 -4.01
N ASP A 94 -8.49 -3.08 -2.78
CA ASP A 94 -8.72 -1.68 -2.40
C ASP A 94 -7.45 -0.94 -1.97
N LEU A 95 -6.27 -1.59 -2.01
CA LEU A 95 -5.01 -0.93 -1.70
C LEU A 95 -4.76 0.26 -2.63
N LYS A 96 -4.46 1.41 -2.03
CA LYS A 96 -4.20 2.66 -2.75
C LYS A 96 -2.77 3.12 -2.58
N ILE A 97 -2.23 3.71 -3.64
CA ILE A 97 -0.91 4.33 -3.61
C ILE A 97 -1.02 5.69 -2.92
N ASN A 98 -0.52 5.76 -1.68
CA ASN A 98 -0.52 7.01 -0.92
C ASN A 98 0.70 7.88 -1.27
N ALA A 99 1.90 7.32 -1.08
CA ALA A 99 3.14 8.02 -1.36
C ALA A 99 4.29 7.03 -1.56
N PRO A 100 5.12 7.22 -2.59
CA PRO A 100 6.36 6.47 -2.71
C PRO A 100 7.29 6.84 -1.56
N LYS A 101 7.90 5.84 -0.91
CA LYS A 101 8.83 6.06 0.21
C LYS A 101 10.28 5.97 -0.25
N THR A 102 10.67 4.84 -0.80
CA THR A 102 12.04 4.61 -1.28
C THR A 102 12.10 3.43 -2.24
N THR A 103 13.04 3.51 -3.18
CA THR A 103 13.41 2.39 -4.05
C THR A 103 14.75 1.77 -3.64
N LEU A 104 15.36 2.26 -2.54
CA LEU A 104 16.68 1.81 -2.08
C LEU A 104 16.54 0.59 -1.17
N PRO A 105 17.00 -0.62 -1.56
CA PRO A 105 16.87 -1.85 -0.77
C PRO A 105 17.45 -1.73 0.65
N ARG A 106 18.56 -1.00 0.80
CA ARG A 106 19.20 -0.74 2.11
C ARG A 106 18.31 -0.04 3.14
N LEU A 107 17.17 0.53 2.71
CA LEU A 107 16.23 1.23 3.59
C LEU A 107 14.96 0.41 3.87
N TYR A 108 14.81 -0.78 3.27
CA TYR A 108 13.62 -1.61 3.42
C TYR A 108 13.41 -2.07 4.87
N HIS A 109 14.51 -2.35 5.60
CA HIS A 109 14.45 -2.69 7.03
C HIS A 109 13.79 -1.58 7.88
N ARG A 110 14.00 -0.31 7.52
CA ARG A 110 13.40 0.83 8.24
C ARG A 110 11.90 0.97 8.00
N LEU A 111 11.41 0.40 6.92
CA LEU A 111 9.99 0.37 6.55
C LEU A 111 9.32 -0.93 6.98
N GLY A 112 10.11 -1.94 7.38
CA GLY A 112 9.62 -3.28 7.70
C GLY A 112 9.05 -4.00 6.48
N VAL A 113 9.63 -3.76 5.30
CA VAL A 113 9.22 -4.38 4.01
C VAL A 113 10.35 -5.21 3.41
N GLU A 114 11.17 -5.79 4.24
CA GLU A 114 12.16 -6.79 3.82
C GLU A 114 11.45 -8.06 3.38
N GLY A 115 12.09 -8.82 2.48
CA GLY A 115 11.52 -10.10 2.05
C GLY A 115 11.38 -11.09 3.21
N PRO A 116 10.47 -12.08 3.11
CA PRO A 116 10.27 -13.07 4.18
C PRO A 116 11.48 -14.00 4.39
N ASP A 117 12.46 -13.95 3.50
CA ASP A 117 13.69 -14.75 3.61
C ASP A 117 14.76 -14.07 4.50
N VAL A 118 14.51 -12.84 4.96
CA VAL A 118 15.40 -12.11 5.85
C VAL A 118 15.10 -12.47 7.30
N GLU A 119 16.14 -12.84 8.04
CA GLU A 119 16.03 -13.25 9.44
C GLU A 119 15.40 -12.14 10.30
N ASN A 120 14.47 -12.53 11.18
CA ASN A 120 13.76 -11.64 12.11
C ASN A 120 12.92 -10.52 11.43
N THR A 121 12.48 -10.73 10.18
CA THR A 121 11.52 -9.81 9.58
C THR A 121 10.10 -10.06 10.10
N ASP A 122 9.35 -8.97 10.36
CA ASP A 122 7.92 -9.03 10.69
C ASP A 122 7.04 -8.91 9.42
N SER A 123 7.64 -8.89 8.24
CA SER A 123 6.92 -8.75 6.98
C SER A 123 6.29 -10.06 6.54
N LEU A 124 5.18 -9.95 5.83
CA LEU A 124 4.47 -11.08 5.22
C LEU A 124 4.42 -10.88 3.71
N LEU A 125 4.73 -11.95 2.97
CA LEU A 125 4.53 -11.99 1.53
C LEU A 125 3.16 -12.60 1.24
N LEU A 126 2.26 -11.79 0.72
CA LEU A 126 0.94 -12.22 0.24
C LEU A 126 1.00 -12.42 -1.26
N THR A 127 0.68 -13.61 -1.73
CA THR A 127 0.58 -13.92 -3.16
C THR A 127 -0.78 -14.53 -3.47
N LEU A 128 -1.47 -13.97 -4.46
CA LEU A 128 -2.76 -14.48 -4.93
C LEU A 128 -2.59 -15.10 -6.32
N TYR A 129 -3.23 -16.24 -6.52
CA TYR A 129 -3.20 -16.99 -7.77
C TYR A 129 -4.60 -17.34 -8.27
N ASP A 130 -4.72 -17.51 -9.56
CA ASP A 130 -5.92 -18.05 -10.20
C ASP A 130 -6.02 -19.59 -10.10
N SER A 131 -7.04 -20.17 -10.71
CA SER A 131 -7.26 -21.62 -10.79
C SER A 131 -6.16 -22.36 -11.55
N ASN A 132 -5.44 -21.69 -12.43
CA ASN A 132 -4.35 -22.24 -13.23
C ASN A 132 -2.99 -22.09 -12.53
N LYS A 133 -2.97 -21.63 -11.28
CA LYS A 133 -1.76 -21.27 -10.53
C LYS A 133 -0.95 -20.13 -11.17
N THR A 134 -1.59 -19.30 -11.99
CA THR A 134 -0.98 -18.08 -12.50
C THR A 134 -1.03 -17.01 -11.42
N LYS A 135 0.10 -16.38 -11.14
CA LYS A 135 0.20 -15.32 -10.15
C LYS A 135 -0.56 -14.07 -10.62
N ILE A 136 -1.57 -13.65 -9.84
CA ILE A 136 -2.35 -12.44 -10.09
C ILE A 136 -1.65 -11.24 -9.46
N ILE A 137 -1.30 -11.34 -8.18
CA ILE A 137 -0.54 -10.30 -7.46
C ILE A 137 0.44 -10.92 -6.48
N GLU A 138 1.43 -10.11 -6.13
CA GLU A 138 2.39 -10.39 -5.07
C GLU A 138 2.71 -9.09 -4.34
N VAL A 139 2.60 -9.08 -3.03
CA VAL A 139 2.83 -7.87 -2.22
C VAL A 139 3.45 -8.23 -0.88
N ILE A 140 4.44 -7.45 -0.46
CA ILE A 140 5.01 -7.52 0.88
C ILE A 140 4.21 -6.58 1.78
N ILE A 141 3.61 -7.15 2.82
CA ILE A 141 2.91 -6.43 3.87
C ILE A 141 3.93 -6.20 5.00
N GLY A 142 4.33 -4.96 5.17
CA GLY A 142 5.28 -4.58 6.21
C GLY A 142 4.65 -4.48 7.60
N LYS A 143 5.50 -4.20 8.60
CA LYS A 143 5.08 -4.03 9.99
C LYS A 143 3.99 -2.95 10.13
N PRO A 144 2.86 -3.25 10.77
CA PRO A 144 1.85 -2.25 11.03
C PRO A 144 2.40 -1.17 11.95
N ARG A 145 2.19 0.09 11.59
CA ARG A 145 2.50 1.21 12.49
C ARG A 145 1.30 1.45 13.39
N PRO A 146 1.48 1.49 14.71
CA PRO A 146 0.42 1.94 15.60
C PRO A 146 0.08 3.40 15.23
N VAL A 147 -1.12 3.63 14.73
CA VAL A 147 -1.66 4.98 14.62
C VAL A 147 -2.05 5.42 16.02
N SER A 148 -1.37 6.42 16.56
CA SER A 148 -1.76 7.02 17.83
C SER A 148 -3.12 7.70 17.66
N TYR A 149 -4.17 7.01 18.08
CA TYR A 149 -5.51 7.60 18.18
C TYR A 149 -5.58 8.47 19.42
N THR A 150 -5.07 9.69 19.34
CA THR A 150 -5.14 10.64 20.46
C THR A 150 -6.51 11.30 20.62
N HIS A 151 -7.50 10.99 19.78
CA HIS A 151 -8.84 11.63 19.82
C HIS A 151 -10.00 10.74 19.40
N LEU A 152 -10.12 9.53 19.97
CA LEU A 152 -11.39 8.81 19.96
C LEU A 152 -11.68 8.27 21.37
N THR A 153 -12.14 9.19 22.24
CA THR A 153 -12.94 8.77 23.38
C THR A 153 -14.29 8.32 22.83
N LEU A 154 -14.48 7.00 22.74
CA LEU A 154 -15.82 6.44 22.56
C LEU A 154 -16.63 6.83 23.79
N PRO A 155 -17.82 7.42 23.64
CA PRO A 155 -18.72 7.60 24.78
C PRO A 155 -19.12 6.21 25.29
N THR A 156 -18.71 5.89 26.51
CA THR A 156 -19.16 4.70 27.21
C THR A 156 -20.63 4.92 27.57
N ILE A 157 -21.55 4.30 26.85
CA ILE A 157 -22.96 4.29 27.21
C ILE A 157 -23.09 3.22 28.32
N TYR A 158 -23.19 3.69 29.55
CA TYR A 158 -23.72 2.85 30.63
C TYR A 158 -25.24 2.86 30.49
N SER A 159 -25.83 1.74 30.06
CA SER A 159 -27.24 1.50 30.28
C SER A 159 -27.42 0.83 31.65
N VAL A 160 -28.23 1.45 32.48
CA VAL A 160 -28.75 0.91 33.75
C VAL A 160 -29.77 -0.18 33.45
#